data_5643d04ad35aa167723802e207a71cef
#
_entry.id   5643d04ad35aa167723802e207a71cef
#
_cell.length_a   1.000
_cell.length_b   1.000
_cell.length_c   1.000
_cell.angle_alpha   90.00
_cell.angle_beta   90.00
_cell.angle_gamma   90.00
#
_symmetry.space_group_name_H-M   'P 1'
#
loop_
_entity.id
_entity.type
_entity.pdbx_description
1 polymer ?
#
loop_
_entity_poly.entity_id
_entity_poly.type
_entity_poly.pdbx_seq_one_letter_code
_entity_poly.pdbx_strand_id
1 'polypeptide(L)'
;EYQNKTGFYTPYTLDVSVLIVNSALTKDIKIEGYDDLLNSKLKGKIATADPSNSSSAFAQLTNMLVDQGGYENEQAWTYVKNLFSLVDGKIASSSSNVYKSVADGEMAVGLTYEDPALKLLNDGVDVKVIYPKEGTVFLPGNAAIIKNAKHIENAKKFIDFLLSQDIQDKLGTETTIRPNRKNAKTNKNMKSMTEINIATEDSGYVIQNKSAILKKYNDIFTNIQSKQ
;
A
#
# COMPACT_ATOMS: atom_id res chain seq x y z
N GLU A 1 -17.81 4.94 -5.43
CA GLU A 1 -17.57 3.90 -4.42
C GLU A 1 -16.86 4.49 -3.20
N TYR A 2 -15.80 5.26 -3.40
CA TYR A 2 -15.01 5.90 -2.32
C TYR A 2 -15.58 7.26 -1.86
N GLN A 3 -16.80 7.59 -2.19
CA GLN A 3 -17.45 8.84 -1.78
C GLN A 3 -17.87 8.76 -0.30
N ASN A 4 -17.43 9.73 0.51
CA ASN A 4 -17.94 9.87 1.88
C ASN A 4 -19.39 10.34 1.92
N LYS A 5 -20.22 9.67 2.72
CA LYS A 5 -21.64 9.98 2.90
C LYS A 5 -21.91 10.75 4.19
N THR A 6 -20.90 10.92 5.08
CA THR A 6 -21.10 11.59 6.38
C THR A 6 -20.94 13.11 6.31
N GLY A 7 -20.28 13.64 5.26
CA GLY A 7 -20.00 15.06 5.10
C GLY A 7 -18.87 15.63 5.96
N PHE A 8 -18.20 14.81 6.79
CA PHE A 8 -17.12 15.27 7.68
C PHE A 8 -15.76 15.32 7.02
N TYR A 9 -15.53 14.55 5.96
CA TYR A 9 -14.29 14.50 5.19
C TYR A 9 -14.56 14.24 3.72
N THR A 10 -13.60 14.56 2.89
CA THR A 10 -13.71 14.46 1.43
C THR A 10 -12.56 13.67 0.87
N PRO A 11 -12.79 12.50 0.26
CA PRO A 11 -11.76 11.76 -0.46
C PRO A 11 -11.33 12.53 -1.73
N TYR A 12 -10.02 12.70 -1.93
CA TYR A 12 -9.48 13.36 -3.12
C TYR A 12 -8.39 12.58 -3.86
N THR A 13 -7.80 11.59 -3.20
CA THR A 13 -6.82 10.66 -3.78
C THR A 13 -7.14 9.23 -3.38
N LEU A 14 -6.44 8.26 -3.98
CA LEU A 14 -6.47 6.85 -3.59
C LEU A 14 -5.03 6.37 -3.33
N ASP A 15 -4.79 5.84 -2.14
CA ASP A 15 -3.57 5.12 -1.80
C ASP A 15 -3.76 3.64 -2.14
N VAL A 16 -2.81 3.05 -2.85
CA VAL A 16 -2.93 1.71 -3.43
C VAL A 16 -1.76 0.86 -2.96
N SER A 17 -2.05 -0.29 -2.36
CA SER A 17 -1.03 -1.27 -1.95
C SER A 17 -0.43 -1.94 -3.17
N VAL A 18 0.91 -1.89 -3.31
CA VAL A 18 1.64 -2.54 -4.40
C VAL A 18 2.91 -3.21 -3.90
N LEU A 19 3.49 -4.06 -4.73
CA LEU A 19 4.84 -4.55 -4.56
C LEU A 19 5.76 -3.79 -5.51
N ILE A 20 6.91 -3.33 -5.00
CA ILE A 20 8.01 -2.86 -5.85
C ILE A 20 9.04 -3.97 -5.97
N VAL A 21 9.47 -4.27 -7.18
CA VAL A 21 10.33 -5.43 -7.49
C VAL A 21 11.55 -4.96 -8.27
N ASN A 22 12.75 -5.27 -7.79
CA ASN A 22 13.98 -5.01 -8.51
C ASN A 22 14.15 -6.03 -9.66
N SER A 23 14.20 -5.53 -10.90
CA SER A 23 14.21 -6.39 -12.09
C SER A 23 15.49 -7.26 -12.18
N ALA A 24 16.64 -6.70 -11.79
CA ALA A 24 17.91 -7.39 -11.85
C ALA A 24 18.01 -8.54 -10.84
N LEU A 25 17.47 -8.35 -9.63
CA LEU A 25 17.51 -9.34 -8.54
C LEU A 25 16.45 -10.44 -8.65
N THR A 26 15.47 -10.27 -9.55
CA THR A 26 14.33 -11.19 -9.69
C THR A 26 14.22 -11.82 -11.07
N LYS A 27 15.30 -11.84 -11.87
CA LYS A 27 15.30 -12.40 -13.24
C LYS A 27 14.74 -13.82 -13.31
N ASP A 28 15.06 -14.64 -12.32
CA ASP A 28 14.69 -16.06 -12.26
C ASP A 28 13.51 -16.30 -11.27
N ILE A 29 12.80 -15.26 -10.87
CA ILE A 29 11.68 -15.34 -9.94
C ILE A 29 10.50 -14.58 -10.53
N LYS A 30 9.42 -15.28 -10.86
CA LYS A 30 8.17 -14.64 -11.28
C LYS A 30 7.45 -14.13 -10.05
N ILE A 31 7.13 -12.83 -10.02
CA ILE A 31 6.39 -12.18 -8.95
C ILE A 31 5.20 -11.45 -9.57
N GLU A 32 4.00 -11.91 -9.29
CA GLU A 32 2.73 -11.34 -9.76
C GLU A 32 1.78 -11.01 -8.59
N GLY A 33 2.11 -11.49 -7.38
CA GLY A 33 1.28 -11.27 -6.21
C GLY A 33 1.94 -11.72 -4.92
N TYR A 34 1.13 -11.76 -3.88
CA TYR A 34 1.57 -12.09 -2.52
C TYR A 34 2.04 -13.55 -2.39
N ASP A 35 1.38 -14.50 -3.04
CA ASP A 35 1.74 -15.92 -2.94
C ASP A 35 3.16 -16.19 -3.44
N ASP A 36 3.60 -15.43 -4.45
CA ASP A 36 4.94 -15.56 -5.03
C ASP A 36 6.05 -15.12 -4.07
N LEU A 37 5.71 -14.33 -3.03
CA LEU A 37 6.65 -13.88 -2.00
C LEU A 37 7.09 -14.99 -1.05
N LEU A 38 6.36 -16.11 -0.99
CA LEU A 38 6.75 -17.28 -0.21
C LEU A 38 7.87 -18.12 -0.84
N ASN A 39 8.43 -17.66 -1.97
CA ASN A 39 9.58 -18.30 -2.59
C ASN A 39 10.82 -18.20 -1.68
N SER A 40 11.42 -19.34 -1.35
CA SER A 40 12.59 -19.42 -0.46
C SER A 40 13.83 -18.63 -0.94
N LYS A 41 13.95 -18.40 -2.25
CA LYS A 41 15.01 -17.54 -2.84
C LYS A 41 14.91 -16.08 -2.39
N LEU A 42 13.75 -15.66 -1.87
CA LEU A 42 13.51 -14.32 -1.35
C LEU A 42 13.83 -14.17 0.13
N LYS A 43 14.30 -15.23 0.82
CA LYS A 43 14.68 -15.14 2.23
C LYS A 43 15.73 -14.03 2.44
N GLY A 44 15.44 -13.10 3.38
CA GLY A 44 16.26 -11.94 3.68
C GLY A 44 16.36 -10.88 2.57
N LYS A 45 15.50 -10.97 1.52
CA LYS A 45 15.46 -10.06 0.37
C LYS A 45 14.13 -9.35 0.20
N ILE A 46 13.22 -9.46 1.17
CA ILE A 46 11.92 -8.78 1.19
C ILE A 46 12.01 -7.61 2.16
N ALA A 47 11.76 -6.41 1.67
CA ALA A 47 11.67 -5.19 2.47
C ALA A 47 10.23 -4.93 2.90
N THR A 48 10.02 -4.71 4.18
CA THR A 48 8.76 -4.21 4.75
C THR A 48 9.06 -3.34 5.96
N ALA A 49 8.18 -2.40 6.29
CA ALA A 49 8.26 -1.66 7.54
C ALA A 49 7.39 -2.35 8.61
N ASP A 50 7.52 -1.87 9.86
CA ASP A 50 6.71 -2.37 10.97
C ASP A 50 5.26 -1.85 10.85
N PRO A 51 4.26 -2.73 10.75
CA PRO A 51 2.84 -2.35 10.74
C PRO A 51 2.39 -1.55 11.97
N SER A 52 3.09 -1.69 13.10
CA SER A 52 2.78 -0.93 14.33
C SER A 52 3.17 0.55 14.22
N ASN A 53 4.15 0.88 13.37
CA ASN A 53 4.74 2.20 13.27
C ASN A 53 4.58 2.86 11.88
N SER A 54 4.08 2.11 10.89
CA SER A 54 3.91 2.57 9.51
C SER A 54 2.51 2.28 9.00
N SER A 55 1.78 3.33 8.60
CA SER A 55 0.44 3.19 8.04
C SER A 55 0.42 2.41 6.72
N SER A 56 1.44 2.56 5.87
CA SER A 56 1.53 1.80 4.62
C SER A 56 1.86 0.32 4.87
N ALA A 57 2.68 0.00 5.88
CA ALA A 57 2.94 -1.38 6.26
C ALA A 57 1.70 -2.02 6.91
N PHE A 58 0.91 -1.25 7.68
CA PHE A 58 -0.36 -1.71 8.21
C PHE A 58 -1.37 -1.97 7.08
N ALA A 59 -1.46 -1.08 6.09
CA ALA A 59 -2.28 -1.30 4.90
C ALA A 59 -1.85 -2.54 4.11
N GLN A 60 -0.56 -2.81 3.99
CA GLN A 60 -0.05 -4.05 3.39
C GLN A 60 -0.46 -5.29 4.20
N LEU A 61 -0.39 -5.22 5.53
CA LEU A 61 -0.83 -6.31 6.40
C LEU A 61 -2.33 -6.60 6.23
N THR A 62 -3.18 -5.56 6.26
CA THR A 62 -4.63 -5.74 6.10
C THR A 62 -5.00 -6.22 4.70
N ASN A 63 -4.30 -5.76 3.66
CA ASN A 63 -4.48 -6.25 2.29
C ASN A 63 -4.17 -7.77 2.21
N MET A 64 -3.01 -8.20 2.72
CA MET A 64 -2.66 -9.63 2.74
C MET A 64 -3.71 -10.47 3.49
N LEU A 65 -4.22 -9.99 4.62
CA LEU A 65 -5.25 -10.70 5.37
C LEU A 65 -6.55 -10.84 4.58
N VAL A 66 -6.98 -9.78 3.89
CA VAL A 66 -8.17 -9.81 3.02
C VAL A 66 -7.98 -10.82 1.90
N ASP A 67 -6.85 -10.76 1.20
CA ASP A 67 -6.56 -11.61 0.05
C ASP A 67 -6.42 -13.09 0.43
N GLN A 68 -5.97 -13.37 1.65
CA GLN A 68 -5.80 -14.72 2.18
C GLN A 68 -7.03 -15.24 2.94
N GLY A 69 -8.19 -14.58 2.79
CA GLY A 69 -9.48 -15.07 3.29
C GLY A 69 -10.05 -14.37 4.52
N GLY A 70 -9.44 -13.26 4.94
CA GLY A 70 -10.00 -12.36 5.96
C GLY A 70 -9.22 -12.27 7.27
N TYR A 71 -9.56 -11.26 8.06
CA TYR A 71 -8.83 -10.86 9.27
C TYR A 71 -8.83 -11.89 10.39
N GLU A 72 -9.86 -12.76 10.45
CA GLU A 72 -10.02 -13.82 11.47
C GLU A 72 -9.57 -15.19 10.97
N ASN A 73 -9.24 -15.32 9.67
CA ASN A 73 -8.87 -16.58 9.07
C ASN A 73 -7.45 -17.00 9.51
N GLU A 74 -7.32 -18.16 10.11
CA GLU A 74 -6.03 -18.70 10.56
C GLU A 74 -5.07 -19.02 9.41
N GLN A 75 -5.58 -19.30 8.20
CA GLN A 75 -4.74 -19.49 7.02
C GLN A 75 -4.09 -18.16 6.59
N ALA A 76 -4.84 -17.05 6.65
CA ALA A 76 -4.30 -15.72 6.38
C ALA A 76 -3.16 -15.37 7.35
N TRP A 77 -3.32 -15.67 8.62
CA TRP A 77 -2.27 -15.46 9.62
C TRP A 77 -1.09 -16.42 9.48
N THR A 78 -1.33 -17.63 9.00
CA THR A 78 -0.27 -18.58 8.63
C THR A 78 0.54 -18.04 7.45
N TYR A 79 -0.12 -17.45 6.44
CA TYR A 79 0.57 -16.75 5.35
C TYR A 79 1.45 -15.62 5.89
N VAL A 80 0.91 -14.73 6.73
CA VAL A 80 1.67 -13.63 7.36
C VAL A 80 2.89 -14.16 8.12
N LYS A 81 2.72 -15.20 8.92
CA LYS A 81 3.84 -15.85 9.65
C LYS A 81 4.92 -16.36 8.69
N ASN A 82 4.54 -17.03 7.61
CA ASN A 82 5.48 -17.59 6.64
C ASN A 82 6.24 -16.47 5.91
N LEU A 83 5.54 -15.41 5.49
CA LEU A 83 6.15 -14.25 4.85
C LEU A 83 7.15 -13.56 5.78
N PHE A 84 6.77 -13.25 7.01
CA PHE A 84 7.65 -12.57 7.96
C PHE A 84 8.83 -13.45 8.41
N SER A 85 8.71 -14.77 8.33
CA SER A 85 9.86 -15.68 8.47
C SER A 85 10.86 -15.52 7.32
N LEU A 86 10.41 -15.21 6.10
CA LEU A 86 11.27 -14.93 4.96
C LEU A 86 11.84 -13.50 4.97
N VAL A 87 11.17 -12.55 5.61
CA VAL A 87 11.72 -11.20 5.86
C VAL A 87 13.00 -11.28 6.71
N ASP A 88 13.15 -12.32 7.53
CA ASP A 88 14.38 -12.65 8.26
C ASP A 88 14.82 -11.53 9.22
N GLY A 89 13.87 -10.93 9.93
CA GLY A 89 14.09 -9.87 10.91
C GLY A 89 14.45 -8.48 10.35
N LYS A 90 14.58 -8.35 9.05
CA LYS A 90 14.99 -7.11 8.37
C LYS A 90 13.83 -6.13 8.19
N ILE A 91 13.35 -5.53 9.27
CA ILE A 91 12.30 -4.52 9.24
C ILE A 91 12.89 -3.14 8.96
N ALA A 92 12.42 -2.49 7.91
CA ALA A 92 12.84 -1.14 7.55
C ALA A 92 12.34 -0.12 8.60
N SER A 93 13.14 0.88 8.90
CA SER A 93 12.81 1.91 9.89
C SER A 93 11.68 2.86 9.44
N SER A 94 11.37 2.88 8.15
CA SER A 94 10.29 3.70 7.58
C SER A 94 9.79 3.10 6.26
N SER A 95 8.58 3.52 5.84
CA SER A 95 8.06 3.18 4.50
C SER A 95 8.96 3.66 3.37
N SER A 96 9.66 4.78 3.55
CA SER A 96 10.60 5.29 2.55
C SER A 96 11.79 4.37 2.35
N ASN A 97 12.30 3.77 3.41
CA ASN A 97 13.43 2.84 3.33
C ASN A 97 13.05 1.52 2.64
N VAL A 98 11.77 1.15 2.64
CA VAL A 98 11.29 -0.05 1.92
C VAL A 98 11.54 0.09 0.42
N TYR A 99 10.99 1.12 -0.23
CA TYR A 99 11.11 1.24 -1.68
C TYR A 99 12.51 1.70 -2.12
N LYS A 100 13.23 2.46 -1.27
CA LYS A 100 14.61 2.87 -1.57
C LYS A 100 15.57 1.69 -1.56
N SER A 101 15.51 0.80 -0.58
CA SER A 101 16.37 -0.39 -0.54
C SER A 101 16.18 -1.32 -1.75
N VAL A 102 14.97 -1.34 -2.33
CA VAL A 102 14.71 -2.07 -3.58
C VAL A 102 15.31 -1.32 -4.78
N ALA A 103 15.14 -0.01 -4.84
CA ALA A 103 15.70 0.84 -5.90
C ALA A 103 17.24 0.75 -5.93
N ASP A 104 17.87 0.75 -4.75
CA ASP A 104 19.32 0.68 -4.57
C ASP A 104 19.89 -0.74 -4.78
N GLY A 105 19.03 -1.75 -5.01
CA GLY A 105 19.43 -3.13 -5.24
C GLY A 105 19.85 -3.91 -3.99
N GLU A 106 19.56 -3.40 -2.79
CA GLU A 106 19.79 -4.09 -1.54
C GLU A 106 18.73 -5.18 -1.28
N MET A 107 17.49 -4.95 -1.70
CA MET A 107 16.35 -5.84 -1.56
C MET A 107 15.73 -6.18 -2.91
N ALA A 108 15.23 -7.41 -3.03
CA ALA A 108 14.62 -7.89 -4.26
C ALA A 108 13.17 -7.40 -4.43
N VAL A 109 12.43 -7.33 -3.32
CA VAL A 109 11.01 -6.94 -3.30
C VAL A 109 10.74 -6.05 -2.10
N GLY A 110 9.83 -5.09 -2.26
CA GLY A 110 9.33 -4.23 -1.19
C GLY A 110 7.81 -4.20 -1.14
N LEU A 111 7.27 -4.31 0.07
CA LEU A 111 5.85 -4.11 0.35
C LEU A 111 5.62 -2.61 0.54
N THR A 112 5.03 -1.94 -0.45
CA THR A 112 4.94 -0.47 -0.48
C THR A 112 3.59 0.01 -1.03
N TYR A 113 3.50 1.27 -1.41
CA TYR A 113 2.33 1.86 -2.03
C TYR A 113 2.67 2.49 -3.39
N GLU A 114 1.65 2.74 -4.19
CA GLU A 114 1.76 3.03 -5.62
C GLU A 114 2.60 4.28 -5.93
N ASP A 115 2.35 5.39 -5.23
CA ASP A 115 2.96 6.69 -5.54
C ASP A 115 4.49 6.65 -5.60
N PRO A 116 5.25 6.26 -4.55
CA PRO A 116 6.71 6.22 -4.63
C PRO A 116 7.24 5.14 -5.58
N ALA A 117 6.52 4.01 -5.73
CA ALA A 117 6.93 2.96 -6.65
C ALA A 117 6.82 3.42 -8.11
N LEU A 118 5.73 4.09 -8.48
CA LEU A 118 5.57 4.69 -9.81
C LEU A 118 6.55 5.83 -10.04
N LYS A 119 6.86 6.63 -9.00
CA LYS A 119 7.85 7.70 -9.12
C LYS A 119 9.22 7.13 -9.50
N LEU A 120 9.70 6.10 -8.81
CA LEU A 120 10.97 5.43 -9.13
C LEU A 120 10.96 4.86 -10.56
N LEU A 121 9.86 4.20 -10.96
CA LEU A 121 9.71 3.68 -12.31
C LEU A 121 9.75 4.81 -13.37
N ASN A 122 9.07 5.94 -13.12
CA ASN A 122 9.06 7.09 -14.02
C ASN A 122 10.44 7.79 -14.09
N ASP A 123 11.19 7.77 -12.98
CA ASP A 123 12.56 8.30 -12.90
C ASP A 123 13.60 7.37 -13.60
N GLY A 124 13.15 6.23 -14.16
CA GLY A 124 13.97 5.31 -14.94
C GLY A 124 14.72 4.26 -14.11
N VAL A 125 14.39 4.09 -12.84
CA VAL A 125 14.94 3.01 -12.01
C VAL A 125 14.46 1.65 -12.53
N ASP A 126 15.36 0.65 -12.60
CA ASP A 126 15.04 -0.70 -13.09
C ASP A 126 14.23 -1.50 -12.07
N VAL A 127 12.98 -1.09 -11.89
CA VAL A 127 12.01 -1.71 -11.01
C VAL A 127 10.71 -2.00 -11.75
N LYS A 128 9.93 -2.93 -11.20
CA LYS A 128 8.54 -3.21 -11.62
C LYS A 128 7.59 -2.84 -10.48
N VAL A 129 6.43 -2.31 -10.85
CA VAL A 129 5.32 -2.06 -9.92
C VAL A 129 4.28 -3.15 -10.15
N ILE A 130 4.06 -3.99 -9.15
CA ILE A 130 3.16 -5.13 -9.23
C ILE A 130 1.93 -4.84 -8.35
N TYR A 131 0.77 -4.87 -8.95
CA TYR A 131 -0.51 -4.91 -8.26
C TYR A 131 -0.82 -6.38 -8.01
N PRO A 132 -0.87 -6.84 -6.76
CA PRO A 132 -1.06 -8.26 -6.46
C PRO A 132 -2.25 -8.86 -7.18
N LYS A 133 -2.02 -10.02 -7.83
CA LYS A 133 -3.05 -10.73 -8.60
C LYS A 133 -4.19 -11.24 -7.72
N GLU A 134 -3.91 -11.49 -6.45
CA GLU A 134 -4.89 -11.92 -5.45
C GLU A 134 -5.88 -10.80 -5.16
N GLY A 135 -5.40 -9.57 -5.08
CA GLY A 135 -6.20 -8.37 -4.88
C GLY A 135 -5.37 -7.20 -4.37
N THR A 136 -5.82 -6.01 -4.70
CA THR A 136 -5.20 -4.76 -4.27
C THR A 136 -6.22 -3.89 -3.58
N VAL A 137 -5.95 -3.49 -2.35
CA VAL A 137 -6.78 -2.57 -1.58
C VAL A 137 -6.49 -1.13 -2.00
N PHE A 138 -7.57 -0.37 -2.17
CA PHE A 138 -7.56 1.06 -2.46
C PHE A 138 -8.09 1.81 -1.24
N LEU A 139 -7.27 2.63 -0.63
CA LEU A 139 -7.63 3.43 0.53
C LEU A 139 -7.78 4.90 0.15
N PRO A 140 -8.92 5.56 0.47
CA PRO A 140 -9.10 6.96 0.14
C PRO A 140 -8.21 7.86 1.00
N GLY A 141 -7.41 8.71 0.35
CA GLY A 141 -6.75 9.86 0.97
C GLY A 141 -7.77 11.00 1.16
N ASN A 142 -7.89 11.50 2.38
CA ASN A 142 -8.99 12.37 2.77
C ASN A 142 -8.53 13.76 3.18
N ALA A 143 -9.32 14.79 2.84
CA ALA A 143 -9.24 16.13 3.38
C ALA A 143 -10.43 16.41 4.30
N ALA A 144 -10.19 17.10 5.41
CA ALA A 144 -11.25 17.52 6.32
C ALA A 144 -11.01 18.95 6.80
N ILE A 145 -12.10 19.69 7.05
CA ILE A 145 -12.02 21.01 7.66
C ILE A 145 -12.06 20.84 9.18
N ILE A 146 -11.03 21.34 9.85
CA ILE A 146 -10.95 21.26 11.31
C ILE A 146 -12.08 22.09 11.96
N LYS A 147 -12.59 21.60 13.10
CA LYS A 147 -13.60 22.34 13.86
C LYS A 147 -13.05 23.71 14.27
N ASN A 148 -13.88 24.75 14.13
CA ASN A 148 -13.53 26.15 14.41
C ASN A 148 -12.40 26.72 13.53
N ALA A 149 -12.27 26.23 12.29
CA ALA A 149 -11.36 26.82 11.30
C ALA A 149 -11.64 28.33 11.12
N LYS A 150 -10.61 29.18 11.26
CA LYS A 150 -10.74 30.64 11.15
C LYS A 150 -11.19 31.12 9.76
N HIS A 151 -10.81 30.34 8.72
CA HIS A 151 -11.04 30.68 7.31
C HIS A 151 -11.81 29.58 6.61
N ILE A 152 -12.99 29.22 7.14
CA ILE A 152 -13.79 28.08 6.69
C ILE A 152 -14.16 28.17 5.21
N GLU A 153 -14.49 29.35 4.68
CA GLU A 153 -14.83 29.54 3.28
C GLU A 153 -13.63 29.33 2.34
N ASN A 154 -12.43 29.71 2.77
CA ASN A 154 -11.20 29.41 2.04
C ASN A 154 -10.88 27.92 2.06
N ALA A 155 -11.10 27.24 3.19
CA ALA A 155 -10.93 25.80 3.30
C ALA A 155 -11.89 25.03 2.37
N LYS A 156 -13.14 25.44 2.29
CA LYS A 156 -14.11 24.88 1.33
C LYS A 156 -13.64 25.07 -0.12
N LYS A 157 -13.26 26.30 -0.50
CA LYS A 157 -12.74 26.58 -1.84
C LYS A 157 -11.52 25.76 -2.19
N PHE A 158 -10.65 25.49 -1.22
CA PHE A 158 -9.47 24.66 -1.42
C PHE A 158 -9.85 23.18 -1.65
N ILE A 159 -10.84 22.66 -0.92
CA ILE A 159 -11.35 21.31 -1.18
C ILE A 159 -11.99 21.21 -2.56
N ASP A 160 -12.82 22.21 -2.95
CA ASP A 160 -13.42 22.26 -4.29
C ASP A 160 -12.35 22.31 -5.39
N PHE A 161 -11.26 23.08 -5.15
CA PHE A 161 -10.11 23.13 -6.03
C PHE A 161 -9.43 21.75 -6.17
N LEU A 162 -9.15 21.06 -5.05
CA LEU A 162 -8.57 19.70 -5.06
C LEU A 162 -9.43 18.69 -5.84
N LEU A 163 -10.74 18.87 -5.83
CA LEU A 163 -11.69 18.00 -6.54
C LEU A 163 -11.96 18.43 -7.99
N SER A 164 -11.48 19.58 -8.43
CA SER A 164 -11.67 20.04 -9.81
C SER A 164 -11.08 19.09 -10.83
N GLN A 165 -11.65 19.02 -12.04
CA GLN A 165 -11.17 18.14 -13.10
C GLN A 165 -9.69 18.43 -13.44
N ASP A 166 -9.32 19.70 -13.54
CA ASP A 166 -7.97 20.13 -13.88
C ASP A 166 -6.93 19.62 -12.85
N ILE A 167 -7.23 19.76 -11.55
CA ILE A 167 -6.31 19.29 -10.50
C ILE A 167 -6.28 17.78 -10.44
N GLN A 168 -7.39 17.10 -10.58
CA GLN A 168 -7.42 15.64 -10.58
C GLN A 168 -6.69 15.05 -11.80
N ASP A 169 -6.78 15.69 -12.96
CA ASP A 169 -5.98 15.33 -14.14
C ASP A 169 -4.48 15.56 -13.89
N LYS A 170 -4.10 16.69 -13.29
CA LYS A 170 -2.71 16.98 -12.94
C LYS A 170 -2.12 16.00 -11.92
N LEU A 171 -2.88 15.63 -10.89
CA LEU A 171 -2.46 14.59 -9.95
C LEU A 171 -2.09 13.30 -10.68
N GLY A 172 -2.92 12.86 -11.60
CA GLY A 172 -2.70 11.61 -12.33
C GLY A 172 -1.63 11.70 -13.44
N THR A 173 -1.42 12.88 -14.07
CA THR A 173 -0.54 13.01 -15.23
C THR A 173 0.82 13.64 -14.91
N GLU A 174 0.86 14.65 -14.02
CA GLU A 174 2.06 15.39 -13.67
C GLU A 174 2.72 14.86 -12.39
N THR A 175 1.96 14.06 -11.60
CA THR A 175 2.47 13.35 -10.42
C THR A 175 2.20 11.85 -10.53
N THR A 176 2.51 11.10 -9.48
CA THR A 176 2.22 9.67 -9.35
C THR A 176 1.07 9.39 -8.38
N ILE A 177 0.39 10.44 -7.93
CA ILE A 177 -0.75 10.36 -7.02
C ILE A 177 -2.00 9.94 -7.79
N ARG A 178 -2.63 8.84 -7.37
CA ARG A 178 -3.86 8.36 -8.02
C ARG A 178 -5.05 9.26 -7.68
N PRO A 179 -5.69 9.86 -8.70
CA PRO A 179 -6.85 10.72 -8.49
C PRO A 179 -8.08 9.90 -8.09
N ASN A 180 -9.03 10.52 -7.37
CA ASN A 180 -10.29 9.88 -6.98
C ASN A 180 -11.44 10.10 -7.99
N ARG A 181 -11.27 10.94 -9.01
CA ARG A 181 -12.27 11.12 -10.06
C ARG A 181 -12.19 10.03 -11.11
N LYS A 182 -13.34 9.42 -11.44
CA LYS A 182 -13.43 8.33 -12.44
C LYS A 182 -12.92 8.70 -13.83
N ASN A 183 -13.08 9.96 -14.22
CA ASN A 183 -12.71 10.47 -15.54
C ASN A 183 -11.41 11.27 -15.52
N ALA A 184 -10.64 11.20 -14.47
CA ALA A 184 -9.32 11.84 -14.40
C ALA A 184 -8.32 11.11 -15.30
N LYS A 185 -7.46 11.90 -15.95
CA LYS A 185 -6.34 11.38 -16.73
C LYS A 185 -5.26 10.87 -15.80
N THR A 186 -4.55 9.82 -16.24
CA THR A 186 -3.43 9.23 -15.49
C THR A 186 -2.22 9.05 -16.39
N ASN A 187 -1.03 8.93 -15.81
CA ASN A 187 0.18 8.64 -16.56
C ASN A 187 0.18 7.17 -17.05
N LYS A 188 1.01 6.89 -18.05
CA LYS A 188 1.06 5.59 -18.75
C LYS A 188 1.43 4.40 -17.87
N ASN A 189 2.13 4.63 -16.76
CA ASN A 189 2.60 3.58 -15.86
C ASN A 189 1.60 3.30 -14.73
N MET A 190 0.61 4.16 -14.53
CA MET A 190 -0.48 3.96 -13.56
C MET A 190 -1.56 3.10 -14.21
N LYS A 191 -1.67 1.85 -13.83
CA LYS A 191 -2.71 0.95 -14.36
C LYS A 191 -4.11 1.49 -14.10
N SER A 192 -4.99 1.32 -15.09
CA SER A 192 -6.43 1.57 -14.90
C SER A 192 -7.01 0.66 -13.82
N MET A 193 -7.98 1.15 -13.06
CA MET A 193 -8.69 0.32 -12.07
C MET A 193 -9.38 -0.90 -12.69
N THR A 194 -9.70 -0.86 -13.99
CA THR A 194 -10.27 -2.00 -14.73
C THR A 194 -9.25 -3.11 -15.04
N GLU A 195 -7.96 -2.82 -14.90
CA GLU A 195 -6.85 -3.76 -15.12
C GLU A 195 -6.30 -4.35 -13.81
N ILE A 196 -6.87 -3.92 -12.67
CA ILE A 196 -6.43 -4.31 -11.33
C ILE A 196 -7.51 -5.17 -10.69
N ASN A 197 -7.12 -6.29 -10.10
CA ASN A 197 -8.02 -7.03 -9.22
C ASN A 197 -8.15 -6.24 -7.91
N ILE A 198 -9.35 -5.69 -7.64
CA ILE A 198 -9.59 -4.83 -6.48
C ILE A 198 -10.11 -5.68 -5.33
N ALA A 199 -9.36 -5.71 -4.24
CA ALA A 199 -9.81 -6.25 -2.97
C ALA A 199 -10.58 -5.20 -2.15
N THR A 200 -11.63 -5.61 -1.49
CA THR A 200 -12.44 -4.71 -0.65
C THR A 200 -12.06 -4.87 0.81
N GLU A 201 -11.50 -3.81 1.40
CA GLU A 201 -11.23 -3.76 2.83
C GLU A 201 -12.50 -3.38 3.60
N ASP A 202 -12.82 -4.12 4.66
CA ASP A 202 -13.80 -3.68 5.66
C ASP A 202 -13.15 -2.66 6.60
N SER A 203 -13.16 -1.39 6.20
CA SER A 203 -12.59 -0.31 6.99
C SER A 203 -13.24 -0.16 8.37
N GLY A 204 -14.52 -0.51 8.51
CA GLY A 204 -15.22 -0.51 9.81
C GLY A 204 -14.62 -1.54 10.75
N TYR A 205 -14.44 -2.76 10.27
CA TYR A 205 -13.79 -3.82 11.02
C TYR A 205 -12.33 -3.46 11.37
N VAL A 206 -11.56 -2.98 10.39
CA VAL A 206 -10.14 -2.63 10.58
C VAL A 206 -9.97 -1.54 11.62
N ILE A 207 -10.78 -0.47 11.59
CA ILE A 207 -10.73 0.61 12.58
C ILE A 207 -11.04 0.09 13.98
N GLN A 208 -12.09 -0.72 14.14
CA GLN A 208 -12.51 -1.25 15.44
C GLN A 208 -11.51 -2.26 16.00
N ASN A 209 -10.87 -3.05 15.15
CA ASN A 209 -9.99 -4.17 15.54
C ASN A 209 -8.50 -3.89 15.34
N LYS A 210 -8.10 -2.66 15.02
CA LYS A 210 -6.70 -2.31 14.74
C LYS A 210 -5.74 -2.82 15.81
N SER A 211 -6.07 -2.60 17.08
CA SER A 211 -5.22 -3.03 18.20
C SER A 211 -5.09 -4.55 18.29
N ALA A 212 -6.15 -5.30 18.01
CA ALA A 212 -6.13 -6.76 18.02
C ALA A 212 -5.31 -7.32 16.84
N ILE A 213 -5.47 -6.74 15.64
CA ILE A 213 -4.69 -7.09 14.45
C ILE A 213 -3.20 -6.86 14.72
N LEU A 214 -2.84 -5.68 15.23
CA LEU A 214 -1.44 -5.36 15.56
C LEU A 214 -0.88 -6.25 16.66
N LYS A 215 -1.68 -6.57 17.69
CA LYS A 215 -1.25 -7.50 18.73
C LYS A 215 -0.92 -8.87 18.16
N LYS A 216 -1.82 -9.43 17.32
CA LYS A 216 -1.60 -10.75 16.70
C LYS A 216 -0.37 -10.75 15.79
N TYR A 217 -0.16 -9.67 15.02
CA TYR A 217 1.06 -9.48 14.24
C TYR A 217 2.31 -9.48 15.14
N ASN A 218 2.31 -8.68 16.21
CA ASN A 218 3.45 -8.57 17.12
C ASN A 218 3.77 -9.90 17.84
N ASP A 219 2.75 -10.64 18.25
CA ASP A 219 2.92 -11.97 18.85
C ASP A 219 3.59 -12.95 17.86
N ILE A 220 3.18 -12.93 16.59
CA ILE A 220 3.79 -13.74 15.52
C ILE A 220 5.23 -13.32 15.28
N PHE A 221 5.49 -12.02 15.12
CA PHE A 221 6.82 -11.49 14.82
C PHE A 221 7.81 -11.77 15.96
N THR A 222 7.41 -11.57 17.21
CA THR A 222 8.23 -11.90 18.39
C THR A 222 8.56 -13.39 18.44
N ASN A 223 7.59 -14.26 18.13
CA ASN A 223 7.83 -15.70 18.07
C ASN A 223 8.78 -16.13 16.94
N ILE A 224 8.83 -15.38 15.83
CA ILE A 224 9.80 -15.62 14.75
C ILE A 224 11.20 -15.24 15.23
N GLN A 225 11.35 -14.03 15.82
CA GLN A 225 12.65 -13.54 16.29
C GLN A 225 13.26 -14.41 17.40
N SER A 226 12.45 -14.96 18.30
CA SER A 226 12.93 -15.82 19.39
C SER A 226 13.48 -17.18 18.92
N LYS A 227 13.30 -17.54 17.63
CA LYS A 227 13.75 -18.81 17.04
C LYS A 227 14.94 -18.66 16.09
N GLN A 228 15.36 -17.41 15.83
CA GLN A 228 16.54 -17.06 15.06
C GLN A 228 17.75 -16.88 15.99
#